data_ab52df16929e35b034f32904e6d8ef61
#
_entry.id   ab52df16929e35b034f32904e6d8ef61
#
_cell.length_a   1.000
_cell.length_b   1.000
_cell.length_c   1.000
_cell.angle_alpha   90.00
_cell.angle_beta   90.00
_cell.angle_gamma   90.00
#
_symmetry.space_group_name_H-M   'P 1'
#
loop_
_entity.id
_entity.type
_entity.pdbx_description
1 polymer ?
#
loop_
_entity_poly.entity_id
_entity_poly.type
_entity_poly.pdbx_seq_one_letter_code
_entity_poly.pdbx_strand_id
1 'polypeptide(L)'
;MAMSTLKQQFLELSEPDADGVYRNGSAKRMARTNLAMRELEALWNEAVHSVPFQIPDSGIGLAAVGSLARGQIGPASDLDLVLITADHVALSTTQLNEFANKLWYPIWDSGLDLDHSVRTVSRCESVTDHDLPAAMGWLNVNPIAGDRHLIETTATAILERWRKAARKRLPELLESANVRNERFDRMSYVNQPDIKESRGGLRDTVLLSALAASWLADRPHGRYDDAVERLLDVRDAIHLITRKDTNRLLTQYQAEVAAMLGLADPTLPEGEREAKSIDDLQTLLASLSRTIAFALDSTASRAQRTLVHDKPRFSFFQILSPRAGGKREAPKFETLATGVAKHEQEIVLAPQADPLADPALPLRVAAAAGREGLPINTSTLVNLKRAPIHDKAWSDEMRRLFVELLASGERLPQVWEELDFVGIPGRLMPEWDAIRNRPSASAAHRYTIDRHMLAVTAQLGREWPGNGGEFDDAHYTALLLAGILHDIGKRPGVADHAAEGARHAAVIVRRMGFDDQMVDWVRLLVREHLTLSDFASSRNPNDPEVGAELASRVGGDPQLLDMLFALTKADMSSLGATAGETISNTVGWSKWRARLVTQMATLARNAM
;
A
#
# COMPACT_ATOMS: atom_id res chain seq x y z
N MET A 1 -11.10 -4.26 42.46
CA MET A 1 -10.64 -2.95 41.93
C MET A 1 -11.60 -2.57 40.82
N ALA A 2 -12.15 -1.38 40.82
CA ALA A 2 -13.17 -1.02 39.83
C ALA A 2 -12.52 -0.97 38.42
N MET A 3 -13.18 -1.53 37.41
CA MET A 3 -12.78 -1.45 35.99
C MET A 3 -12.60 0.00 35.48
N SER A 4 -13.08 1.00 36.25
CA SER A 4 -12.84 2.42 35.97
C SER A 4 -11.35 2.80 35.85
N THR A 5 -10.43 1.97 36.34
CA THR A 5 -9.00 2.17 36.25
C THR A 5 -8.34 1.48 35.05
N LEU A 6 -9.04 0.60 34.31
CA LEU A 6 -8.44 -0.20 33.24
C LEU A 6 -8.00 0.68 32.06
N LYS A 7 -8.86 1.61 31.61
CA LYS A 7 -8.51 2.58 30.57
C LYS A 7 -7.30 3.44 30.99
N GLN A 8 -7.27 3.87 32.24
CA GLN A 8 -6.14 4.64 32.77
C GLN A 8 -4.84 3.81 32.78
N GLN A 9 -4.91 2.55 33.17
CA GLN A 9 -3.76 1.65 33.15
C GLN A 9 -3.26 1.35 31.73
N PHE A 10 -4.16 1.26 30.73
CA PHE A 10 -3.76 1.13 29.34
C PHE A 10 -2.96 2.33 28.84
N LEU A 11 -3.37 3.53 29.21
CA LEU A 11 -2.65 4.76 28.90
C LEU A 11 -1.29 4.81 29.59
N GLU A 12 -1.22 4.46 30.90
CA GLU A 12 0.02 4.42 31.68
C GLU A 12 1.03 3.42 31.10
N LEU A 13 0.57 2.21 30.73
CA LEU A 13 1.41 1.19 30.06
C LEU A 13 1.89 1.62 28.66
N SER A 14 1.30 2.68 28.12
CA SER A 14 1.58 3.18 26.79
C SER A 14 2.39 4.47 26.80
N GLU A 15 2.72 5.02 27.96
CA GLU A 15 3.46 6.29 28.03
C GLU A 15 4.75 6.27 27.21
N PRO A 16 5.07 7.35 26.49
CA PRO A 16 6.36 7.50 25.82
C PRO A 16 7.51 7.46 26.83
N ASP A 17 8.71 7.24 26.34
CA ASP A 17 9.93 7.31 27.14
C ASP A 17 10.16 8.77 27.66
N ALA A 18 11.11 8.97 28.55
CA ALA A 18 11.37 10.27 29.18
C ALA A 18 11.69 11.42 28.19
N ASP A 19 12.12 11.09 26.97
CA ASP A 19 12.35 12.03 25.88
C ASP A 19 11.11 12.29 25.00
N GLY A 20 9.95 11.76 25.39
CA GLY A 20 8.69 11.90 24.67
C GLY A 20 8.53 10.96 23.45
N VAL A 21 9.47 10.06 23.20
CA VAL A 21 9.42 9.15 22.05
C VAL A 21 8.80 7.82 22.44
N TYR A 22 7.84 7.36 21.63
CA TYR A 22 7.18 6.07 21.80
C TYR A 22 8.05 4.95 21.23
N ARG A 23 8.59 4.12 22.10
CA ARG A 23 9.44 2.97 21.75
C ARG A 23 8.86 1.69 22.33
N ASN A 24 9.36 0.55 21.84
CA ASN A 24 8.97 -0.78 22.32
C ASN A 24 7.45 -1.03 22.22
N GLY A 25 6.79 -0.54 21.17
CA GLY A 25 5.34 -0.62 21.01
C GLY A 25 4.80 -2.05 21.10
N SER A 26 5.49 -3.03 20.51
CA SER A 26 5.11 -4.46 20.63
C SER A 26 5.06 -4.94 22.08
N ALA A 27 6.08 -4.62 22.89
CA ALA A 27 6.10 -4.97 24.31
C ALA A 27 4.97 -4.26 25.10
N LYS A 28 4.69 -2.99 24.79
CA LYS A 28 3.61 -2.22 25.40
C LYS A 28 2.24 -2.80 25.02
N ARG A 29 2.03 -3.20 23.77
CA ARG A 29 0.81 -3.89 23.31
C ARG A 29 0.62 -5.24 24.04
N MET A 30 1.68 -6.01 24.20
CA MET A 30 1.63 -7.26 24.95
C MET A 30 1.30 -7.03 26.41
N ALA A 31 1.87 -6.00 27.06
CA ALA A 31 1.58 -5.65 28.45
C ALA A 31 0.10 -5.29 28.65
N ARG A 32 -0.48 -4.47 27.74
CA ARG A 32 -1.93 -4.14 27.74
C ARG A 32 -2.79 -5.38 27.55
N THR A 33 -2.42 -6.23 26.59
CA THR A 33 -3.14 -7.49 26.32
C THR A 33 -3.16 -8.38 27.55
N ASN A 34 -2.02 -8.59 28.20
CA ASN A 34 -1.90 -9.41 29.41
C ASN A 34 -2.70 -8.79 30.58
N LEU A 35 -2.71 -7.46 30.70
CA LEU A 35 -3.53 -6.78 31.70
C LEU A 35 -5.01 -7.00 31.42
N ALA A 36 -5.47 -6.74 30.18
CA ALA A 36 -6.86 -6.95 29.80
C ALA A 36 -7.34 -8.38 30.07
N MET A 37 -6.54 -9.39 29.68
CA MET A 37 -6.89 -10.79 29.87
C MET A 37 -7.04 -11.13 31.37
N ARG A 38 -6.16 -10.63 32.24
CA ARG A 38 -6.26 -10.86 33.70
C ARG A 38 -7.48 -10.18 34.33
N GLU A 39 -7.72 -8.92 33.96
CA GLU A 39 -8.87 -8.17 34.50
C GLU A 39 -10.20 -8.76 34.04
N LEU A 40 -10.29 -9.24 32.81
CA LEU A 40 -11.48 -9.92 32.29
C LEU A 40 -11.68 -11.30 32.94
N GLU A 41 -10.62 -12.04 33.25
CA GLU A 41 -10.71 -13.29 34.01
C GLU A 41 -11.16 -13.03 35.46
N ALA A 42 -10.65 -11.98 36.11
CA ALA A 42 -11.09 -11.55 37.44
C ALA A 42 -12.57 -11.16 37.43
N LEU A 43 -13.01 -10.40 36.44
CA LEU A 43 -14.40 -9.99 36.25
C LEU A 43 -15.32 -11.19 36.03
N TRP A 44 -14.90 -12.20 35.25
CA TRP A 44 -15.63 -13.45 35.10
C TRP A 44 -15.85 -14.12 36.47
N ASN A 45 -14.80 -14.25 37.28
CA ASN A 45 -14.86 -14.86 38.60
C ASN A 45 -15.81 -14.09 39.55
N GLU A 46 -15.76 -12.76 39.51
CA GLU A 46 -16.70 -11.91 40.26
C GLU A 46 -18.15 -12.12 39.80
N ALA A 47 -18.38 -12.12 38.47
CA ALA A 47 -19.70 -12.34 37.89
C ALA A 47 -20.29 -13.69 38.28
N VAL A 48 -19.50 -14.78 38.28
CA VAL A 48 -19.91 -16.11 38.70
C VAL A 48 -20.39 -16.12 40.16
N HIS A 49 -19.72 -15.40 41.05
CA HIS A 49 -20.11 -15.33 42.46
C HIS A 49 -21.28 -14.36 42.75
N SER A 50 -21.55 -13.42 41.84
CA SER A 50 -22.56 -12.37 42.06
C SER A 50 -23.99 -12.73 41.62
N VAL A 51 -24.18 -13.83 40.89
CA VAL A 51 -25.47 -14.29 40.43
C VAL A 51 -26.10 -15.28 41.42
N PRO A 52 -27.45 -15.29 41.60
CA PRO A 52 -28.12 -16.15 42.58
C PRO A 52 -28.36 -17.60 42.08
N PHE A 53 -27.70 -18.01 41.02
CA PHE A 53 -27.79 -19.35 40.42
C PHE A 53 -26.38 -19.86 40.06
N GLN A 54 -26.26 -21.17 39.94
CA GLN A 54 -24.95 -21.77 39.58
C GLN A 54 -24.66 -21.61 38.11
N ILE A 55 -23.46 -21.08 37.79
CA ILE A 55 -22.90 -21.12 36.45
C ILE A 55 -22.26 -22.49 36.26
N PRO A 56 -22.55 -23.23 35.17
CA PRO A 56 -21.95 -24.54 34.93
C PRO A 56 -20.44 -24.43 34.70
N ASP A 57 -19.67 -25.39 35.19
CA ASP A 57 -18.22 -25.49 34.96
C ASP A 57 -17.87 -25.80 33.51
N SER A 58 -18.85 -26.30 32.73
CA SER A 58 -18.67 -26.61 31.29
C SER A 58 -19.87 -26.09 30.47
N GLY A 59 -19.65 -25.88 29.19
CA GLY A 59 -20.68 -25.43 28.25
C GLY A 59 -20.88 -23.91 28.20
N ILE A 60 -20.07 -23.13 28.90
CA ILE A 60 -20.09 -21.65 28.81
C ILE A 60 -18.67 -21.11 28.98
N GLY A 61 -18.27 -20.15 28.15
CA GLY A 61 -16.95 -19.52 28.24
C GLY A 61 -16.90 -18.15 27.60
N LEU A 62 -16.00 -17.32 28.08
CA LEU A 62 -15.71 -15.98 27.58
C LEU A 62 -14.44 -16.02 26.73
N ALA A 63 -14.49 -15.45 25.53
CA ALA A 63 -13.37 -15.38 24.62
C ALA A 63 -13.14 -13.96 24.11
N ALA A 64 -11.88 -13.61 23.88
CA ALA A 64 -11.47 -12.45 23.10
C ALA A 64 -11.43 -12.82 21.62
N VAL A 65 -11.80 -11.86 20.75
CA VAL A 65 -11.61 -11.90 19.31
C VAL A 65 -10.91 -10.60 18.86
N GLY A 66 -10.72 -10.40 17.57
CA GLY A 66 -10.24 -9.12 17.05
C GLY A 66 -8.84 -8.73 17.54
N SER A 67 -8.67 -7.45 17.87
CA SER A 67 -7.36 -6.86 18.24
C SER A 67 -6.81 -7.42 19.55
N LEU A 68 -7.66 -7.67 20.52
CA LEU A 68 -7.27 -8.26 21.80
C LEU A 68 -6.72 -9.68 21.64
N ALA A 69 -7.41 -10.51 20.84
CA ALA A 69 -6.96 -11.88 20.58
C ALA A 69 -5.63 -11.95 19.82
N ARG A 70 -5.34 -10.93 18.97
CA ARG A 70 -4.06 -10.84 18.24
C ARG A 70 -2.91 -10.24 19.05
N GLY A 71 -3.14 -9.81 20.29
CA GLY A 71 -2.12 -9.10 21.08
C GLY A 71 -1.81 -7.68 20.54
N GLN A 72 -2.75 -7.09 19.84
CA GLN A 72 -2.58 -5.83 19.13
C GLN A 72 -3.46 -4.69 19.69
N ILE A 73 -3.92 -4.81 20.94
CA ILE A 73 -4.78 -3.79 21.54
C ILE A 73 -4.06 -2.44 21.68
N GLY A 74 -4.70 -1.36 21.24
CA GLY A 74 -4.20 0.01 21.35
C GLY A 74 -4.51 0.64 22.70
N PRO A 75 -3.90 1.82 23.00
CA PRO A 75 -4.11 2.52 24.28
C PRO A 75 -5.56 2.95 24.55
N ALA A 76 -6.35 3.16 23.52
CA ALA A 76 -7.75 3.54 23.59
C ALA A 76 -8.67 2.64 22.76
N SER A 77 -8.21 1.45 22.39
CA SER A 77 -9.00 0.50 21.59
C SER A 77 -10.19 -0.05 22.36
N ASP A 78 -11.23 -0.41 21.61
CA ASP A 78 -12.34 -1.22 22.06
C ASP A 78 -11.91 -2.64 22.45
N LEU A 79 -12.79 -3.32 23.20
CA LEU A 79 -12.68 -4.74 23.50
C LEU A 79 -13.69 -5.53 22.66
N ASP A 80 -13.21 -6.52 21.91
CA ASP A 80 -14.05 -7.45 21.14
C ASP A 80 -14.21 -8.76 21.93
N LEU A 81 -15.40 -9.02 22.49
CA LEU A 81 -15.66 -10.16 23.37
C LEU A 81 -16.84 -11.01 22.89
N VAL A 82 -16.72 -12.32 23.06
CA VAL A 82 -17.78 -13.27 22.78
C VAL A 82 -18.02 -14.19 23.97
N LEU A 83 -19.23 -14.19 24.51
CA LEU A 83 -19.70 -15.20 25.45
C LEU A 83 -20.28 -16.38 24.66
N ILE A 84 -19.59 -17.51 24.68
CA ILE A 84 -19.95 -18.71 23.94
C ILE A 84 -20.67 -19.69 24.88
N THR A 85 -21.76 -20.25 24.41
CA THR A 85 -22.47 -21.31 25.12
C THR A 85 -22.60 -22.57 24.27
N ALA A 86 -22.64 -23.72 24.91
CA ALA A 86 -23.15 -24.94 24.26
C ALA A 86 -24.60 -24.74 23.82
N ASP A 87 -25.02 -25.44 22.77
CA ASP A 87 -26.41 -25.32 22.26
C ASP A 87 -27.49 -25.70 23.31
N HIS A 88 -27.10 -26.51 24.28
CA HIS A 88 -27.96 -26.96 25.39
C HIS A 88 -27.26 -26.68 26.73
N VAL A 89 -26.91 -25.42 26.99
CA VAL A 89 -26.34 -25.02 28.30
C VAL A 89 -27.46 -25.06 29.36
N ALA A 90 -27.12 -25.48 30.60
CA ALA A 90 -28.07 -25.58 31.71
C ALA A 90 -28.40 -24.21 32.35
N LEU A 91 -28.69 -23.21 31.52
CA LEU A 91 -29.09 -21.85 31.91
C LEU A 91 -30.30 -21.42 31.06
N SER A 92 -31.29 -20.83 31.70
CA SER A 92 -32.37 -20.16 30.97
C SER A 92 -31.86 -18.89 30.28
N THR A 93 -32.55 -18.42 29.26
CA THR A 93 -32.25 -17.17 28.58
C THR A 93 -32.16 -15.97 29.54
N THR A 94 -33.04 -15.93 30.57
CA THR A 94 -33.02 -14.88 31.59
C THR A 94 -31.75 -14.93 32.42
N GLN A 95 -31.35 -16.11 32.89
CA GLN A 95 -30.11 -16.32 33.65
C GLN A 95 -28.88 -15.98 32.83
N LEU A 96 -28.86 -16.39 31.55
CA LEU A 96 -27.73 -16.08 30.65
C LEU A 96 -27.58 -14.56 30.43
N ASN A 97 -28.70 -13.85 30.22
CA ASN A 97 -28.67 -12.40 30.07
C ASN A 97 -28.26 -11.70 31.38
N GLU A 98 -28.72 -12.18 32.53
CA GLU A 98 -28.32 -11.64 33.82
C GLU A 98 -26.80 -11.80 34.04
N PHE A 99 -26.28 -12.99 33.79
CA PHE A 99 -24.83 -13.26 33.86
C PHE A 99 -24.02 -12.40 32.87
N ALA A 100 -24.45 -12.35 31.61
CA ALA A 100 -23.83 -11.54 30.58
C ALA A 100 -23.76 -10.05 30.97
N ASN A 101 -24.83 -9.51 31.54
CA ASN A 101 -24.88 -8.13 32.03
C ASN A 101 -23.86 -7.87 33.15
N LYS A 102 -23.59 -8.85 34.01
CA LYS A 102 -22.52 -8.74 35.03
C LYS A 102 -21.11 -8.63 34.45
N LEU A 103 -20.93 -9.14 33.21
CA LEU A 103 -19.69 -8.99 32.48
C LEU A 103 -19.61 -7.64 31.75
N TRP A 104 -20.72 -7.20 31.11
CA TRP A 104 -20.67 -6.04 30.22
C TRP A 104 -20.72 -4.70 30.95
N TYR A 105 -21.57 -4.54 31.99
CA TYR A 105 -21.72 -3.28 32.70
C TYR A 105 -20.42 -2.75 33.30
N PRO A 106 -19.59 -3.54 34.01
CA PRO A 106 -18.34 -3.05 34.55
C PRO A 106 -17.33 -2.59 33.47
N ILE A 107 -17.37 -3.18 32.27
CA ILE A 107 -16.52 -2.77 31.14
C ILE A 107 -16.98 -1.39 30.64
N TRP A 108 -18.27 -1.18 30.42
CA TRP A 108 -18.81 0.13 30.04
C TRP A 108 -18.54 1.21 31.11
N ASP A 109 -18.70 0.89 32.37
CA ASP A 109 -18.43 1.79 33.49
C ASP A 109 -16.92 2.14 33.57
N SER A 110 -16.03 1.31 33.02
CA SER A 110 -14.60 1.59 32.92
C SER A 110 -14.25 2.65 31.87
N GLY A 111 -15.20 3.05 31.04
CA GLY A 111 -15.02 3.99 29.94
C GLY A 111 -14.30 3.40 28.72
N LEU A 112 -14.19 2.06 28.65
CA LEU A 112 -13.76 1.36 27.44
C LEU A 112 -14.97 1.06 26.55
N ASP A 113 -14.76 1.20 25.26
CA ASP A 113 -15.74 0.74 24.26
C ASP A 113 -15.72 -0.79 24.20
N LEU A 114 -16.88 -1.40 24.00
CA LEU A 114 -17.05 -2.85 24.00
C LEU A 114 -17.93 -3.29 22.83
N ASP A 115 -17.37 -4.09 21.92
CA ASP A 115 -18.14 -4.92 21.00
C ASP A 115 -18.29 -6.31 21.62
N HIS A 116 -19.53 -6.76 21.78
CA HIS A 116 -19.82 -8.00 22.47
C HIS A 116 -20.97 -8.78 21.84
N SER A 117 -20.92 -10.07 22.01
CA SER A 117 -22.02 -10.94 21.61
C SER A 117 -22.15 -12.15 22.53
N VAL A 118 -23.40 -12.66 22.64
CA VAL A 118 -23.69 -13.94 23.29
C VAL A 118 -24.16 -14.89 22.20
N ARG A 119 -23.48 -16.02 22.03
CA ARG A 119 -23.78 -16.96 20.95
C ARG A 119 -23.64 -18.41 21.39
N THR A 120 -24.51 -19.26 20.89
CA THR A 120 -24.33 -20.71 20.96
C THR A 120 -23.28 -21.15 19.93
N VAL A 121 -22.71 -22.34 20.11
CA VAL A 121 -21.74 -22.93 19.15
C VAL A 121 -22.32 -22.94 17.74
N SER A 122 -23.53 -23.50 17.56
CA SER A 122 -24.20 -23.56 16.26
C SER A 122 -24.40 -22.17 15.64
N ARG A 123 -24.67 -21.15 16.47
CA ARG A 123 -24.87 -19.79 16.01
C ARG A 123 -23.54 -19.11 15.63
N CYS A 124 -22.43 -19.41 16.32
CA CYS A 124 -21.11 -18.97 15.93
C CYS A 124 -20.75 -19.50 14.53
N GLU A 125 -20.96 -20.80 14.29
CA GLU A 125 -20.71 -21.44 13.00
C GLU A 125 -21.60 -20.83 11.89
N SER A 126 -22.90 -20.68 12.13
CA SER A 126 -23.84 -20.14 11.14
C SER A 126 -23.52 -18.68 10.76
N VAL A 127 -23.19 -17.84 11.73
CA VAL A 127 -22.85 -16.43 11.46
C VAL A 127 -21.57 -16.34 10.63
N THR A 128 -20.55 -17.14 10.95
CA THR A 128 -19.29 -17.13 10.18
C THR A 128 -19.44 -17.63 8.74
N ASP A 129 -20.47 -18.41 8.43
CA ASP A 129 -20.76 -18.84 7.05
C ASP A 129 -21.33 -17.70 6.18
N HIS A 130 -21.97 -16.69 6.79
CA HIS A 130 -22.70 -15.63 6.07
C HIS A 130 -22.14 -14.22 6.28
N ASP A 131 -21.37 -14.01 7.35
CA ASP A 131 -20.78 -12.73 7.72
C ASP A 131 -19.25 -12.81 7.61
N LEU A 132 -18.68 -12.13 6.62
CA LEU A 132 -17.25 -12.14 6.37
C LEU A 132 -16.42 -11.47 7.49
N PRO A 133 -16.78 -10.28 7.99
CA PRO A 133 -16.15 -9.68 9.16
C PRO A 133 -16.14 -10.58 10.38
N ALA A 134 -17.27 -11.20 10.71
CA ALA A 134 -17.37 -12.14 11.83
C ALA A 134 -16.45 -13.36 11.60
N ALA A 135 -16.47 -13.95 10.40
CA ALA A 135 -15.57 -15.06 10.06
C ALA A 135 -14.12 -14.70 10.27
N MET A 136 -13.67 -13.53 9.80
CA MET A 136 -12.29 -13.06 9.98
C MET A 136 -11.94 -12.80 11.45
N GLY A 137 -12.88 -12.29 12.25
CA GLY A 137 -12.70 -12.11 13.70
C GLY A 137 -12.44 -13.43 14.42
N TRP A 138 -13.17 -14.48 14.04
CA TRP A 138 -13.04 -15.81 14.61
C TRP A 138 -11.76 -16.58 14.21
N LEU A 139 -11.01 -16.10 13.22
CA LEU A 139 -9.70 -16.72 12.88
C LEU A 139 -8.63 -16.45 13.96
N ASN A 140 -8.90 -15.51 14.86
CA ASN A 140 -8.05 -15.21 16.01
C ASN A 140 -8.94 -15.16 17.25
N VAL A 141 -8.99 -16.26 18.00
CA VAL A 141 -9.76 -16.40 19.24
C VAL A 141 -8.81 -16.72 20.36
N ASN A 142 -8.99 -16.08 21.51
CA ASN A 142 -8.20 -16.34 22.70
C ASN A 142 -9.14 -16.57 23.90
N PRO A 143 -9.14 -17.77 24.51
CA PRO A 143 -9.95 -18.04 25.69
C PRO A 143 -9.55 -17.15 26.87
N ILE A 144 -10.53 -16.54 27.53
CA ILE A 144 -10.34 -15.72 28.73
C ILE A 144 -10.69 -16.52 29.97
N ALA A 145 -11.93 -17.01 30.07
CA ALA A 145 -12.44 -17.70 31.25
C ALA A 145 -13.55 -18.71 30.91
N GLY A 146 -13.92 -19.57 31.86
CA GLY A 146 -14.94 -20.60 31.69
C GLY A 146 -14.42 -21.81 30.93
N ASP A 147 -15.29 -22.43 30.12
CA ASP A 147 -14.97 -23.66 29.38
C ASP A 147 -14.02 -23.39 28.20
N ARG A 148 -12.72 -23.47 28.47
CA ARG A 148 -11.66 -23.31 27.47
C ARG A 148 -11.80 -24.31 26.33
N HIS A 149 -12.15 -25.56 26.63
CA HIS A 149 -12.28 -26.61 25.61
C HIS A 149 -13.41 -26.30 24.61
N LEU A 150 -14.54 -25.80 25.11
CA LEU A 150 -15.65 -25.34 24.26
C LEU A 150 -15.18 -24.26 23.29
N ILE A 151 -14.44 -23.26 23.78
CA ILE A 151 -13.95 -22.14 22.97
C ILE A 151 -12.98 -22.64 21.88
N GLU A 152 -11.97 -23.43 22.27
CA GLU A 152 -10.93 -23.95 21.38
C GLU A 152 -11.52 -24.89 20.30
N THR A 153 -12.48 -25.73 20.69
CA THR A 153 -13.17 -26.62 19.75
C THR A 153 -14.02 -25.83 18.76
N THR A 154 -14.76 -24.81 19.21
CA THR A 154 -15.53 -23.93 18.35
C THR A 154 -14.65 -23.16 17.38
N ALA A 155 -13.55 -22.59 17.85
CA ALA A 155 -12.58 -21.88 17.00
C ALA A 155 -11.97 -22.81 15.93
N THR A 156 -11.62 -24.05 16.31
CA THR A 156 -11.10 -25.06 15.39
C THR A 156 -12.14 -25.43 14.32
N ALA A 157 -13.39 -25.65 14.71
CA ALA A 157 -14.47 -25.96 13.77
C ALA A 157 -14.70 -24.82 12.78
N ILE A 158 -14.68 -23.56 13.22
CA ILE A 158 -14.82 -22.38 12.36
C ILE A 158 -13.65 -22.27 11.39
N LEU A 159 -12.40 -22.48 11.85
CA LEU A 159 -11.22 -22.47 10.99
C LEU A 159 -11.28 -23.56 9.91
N GLU A 160 -11.74 -24.77 10.25
CA GLU A 160 -11.92 -25.82 9.27
C GLU A 160 -13.01 -25.49 8.24
N ARG A 161 -14.12 -24.88 8.67
CA ARG A 161 -15.19 -24.40 7.77
C ARG A 161 -14.64 -23.31 6.84
N TRP A 162 -13.88 -22.35 7.40
CA TRP A 162 -13.19 -21.33 6.62
C TRP A 162 -12.33 -21.94 5.50
N ARG A 163 -11.48 -22.92 5.84
CA ARG A 163 -10.63 -23.63 4.86
C ARG A 163 -11.44 -24.35 3.80
N LYS A 164 -12.49 -25.04 4.18
CA LYS A 164 -13.40 -25.76 3.25
C LYS A 164 -14.12 -24.79 2.30
N ALA A 165 -14.53 -23.61 2.82
CA ALA A 165 -15.25 -22.60 2.04
C ALA A 165 -14.31 -21.63 1.30
N ALA A 166 -13.00 -21.64 1.56
CA ALA A 166 -12.05 -20.63 1.14
C ALA A 166 -12.09 -20.31 -0.37
N ARG A 167 -12.14 -21.36 -1.20
CA ARG A 167 -12.23 -21.21 -2.66
C ARG A 167 -13.48 -20.45 -3.11
N LYS A 168 -14.61 -20.72 -2.48
CA LYS A 168 -15.88 -20.06 -2.79
C LYS A 168 -15.91 -18.62 -2.27
N ARG A 169 -15.30 -18.38 -1.11
CA ARG A 169 -15.29 -17.07 -0.43
C ARG A 169 -14.18 -16.13 -0.87
N LEU A 170 -13.16 -16.61 -1.60
CA LEU A 170 -12.08 -15.76 -2.06
C LEU A 170 -12.54 -14.56 -2.89
N PRO A 171 -13.46 -14.69 -3.88
CA PRO A 171 -13.98 -13.54 -4.61
C PRO A 171 -14.68 -12.52 -3.69
N GLU A 172 -15.48 -12.98 -2.73
CA GLU A 172 -16.16 -12.13 -1.74
C GLU A 172 -15.16 -11.35 -0.88
N LEU A 173 -14.09 -12.02 -0.43
CA LEU A 173 -13.01 -11.42 0.36
C LEU A 173 -12.30 -10.30 -0.42
N LEU A 174 -11.97 -10.55 -1.68
CA LEU A 174 -11.29 -9.57 -2.53
C LEU A 174 -12.21 -8.41 -2.90
N GLU A 175 -13.48 -8.69 -3.17
CA GLU A 175 -14.47 -7.65 -3.46
C GLU A 175 -14.69 -6.74 -2.24
N SER A 176 -14.74 -7.29 -1.02
CA SER A 176 -14.84 -6.49 0.20
C SER A 176 -13.67 -5.53 0.36
N ALA A 177 -12.46 -5.94 -0.06
CA ALA A 177 -11.29 -5.07 -0.09
C ALA A 177 -11.44 -3.95 -1.13
N ASN A 178 -11.94 -4.26 -2.33
CA ASN A 178 -12.13 -3.27 -3.40
C ASN A 178 -13.15 -2.20 -3.00
N VAL A 179 -14.34 -2.61 -2.53
CA VAL A 179 -15.39 -1.69 -2.06
C VAL A 179 -14.87 -0.77 -0.95
N ARG A 180 -14.10 -1.31 0.00
CA ARG A 180 -13.48 -0.49 1.04
C ARG A 180 -12.46 0.49 0.45
N ASN A 181 -11.62 0.05 -0.49
CA ASN A 181 -10.62 0.90 -1.15
C ASN A 181 -11.27 2.06 -1.92
N GLU A 182 -12.41 1.83 -2.57
CA GLU A 182 -13.18 2.90 -3.23
C GLU A 182 -13.68 3.96 -2.24
N ARG A 183 -14.05 3.54 -1.02
CA ARG A 183 -14.57 4.43 0.02
C ARG A 183 -13.49 5.21 0.76
N PHE A 184 -12.37 4.57 1.09
CA PHE A 184 -11.35 5.12 1.98
C PHE A 184 -10.05 5.52 1.28
N ASP A 185 -9.94 5.24 -0.03
CA ASP A 185 -8.76 5.49 -0.84
C ASP A 185 -7.48 4.77 -0.33
N ARG A 186 -6.34 5.08 -0.93
CA ARG A 186 -5.04 4.51 -0.53
C ARG A 186 -4.39 5.38 0.53
N MET A 187 -3.93 4.78 1.63
CA MET A 187 -3.24 5.49 2.69
C MET A 187 -2.03 6.27 2.19
N SER A 188 -1.34 5.76 1.16
CA SER A 188 -0.18 6.42 0.53
C SER A 188 -0.50 7.67 -0.28
N TYR A 189 -1.78 8.02 -0.48
CA TYR A 189 -2.20 9.13 -1.34
C TYR A 189 -3.05 10.17 -0.63
N VAL A 190 -3.38 9.95 0.63
CA VAL A 190 -4.31 10.79 1.38
C VAL A 190 -3.58 11.53 2.49
N ASN A 191 -3.71 12.85 2.55
CA ASN A 191 -3.07 13.69 3.58
C ASN A 191 -3.62 13.43 4.99
N GLN A 192 -4.84 12.92 5.12
CA GLN A 192 -5.50 12.58 6.40
C GLN A 192 -6.04 11.14 6.33
N PRO A 193 -5.16 10.14 6.24
CA PRO A 193 -5.59 8.77 6.05
C PRO A 193 -6.32 8.21 7.27
N ASP A 194 -7.24 7.30 7.01
CA ASP A 194 -7.65 6.31 8.00
C ASP A 194 -6.67 5.14 7.94
N ILE A 195 -5.77 5.04 8.92
CA ILE A 195 -4.69 4.02 8.93
C ILE A 195 -5.21 2.59 9.14
N LYS A 196 -6.49 2.43 9.48
CA LYS A 196 -7.16 1.13 9.59
C LYS A 196 -7.86 0.75 8.29
N GLU A 197 -8.69 1.64 7.75
CA GLU A 197 -9.60 1.31 6.65
C GLU A 197 -9.04 1.61 5.27
N SER A 198 -8.13 2.59 5.11
CA SER A 198 -7.51 2.88 3.82
C SER A 198 -6.70 1.68 3.29
N ARG A 199 -6.58 1.58 1.96
CA ARG A 199 -5.74 0.52 1.33
C ARG A 199 -4.29 0.61 1.81
N GLY A 200 -3.74 -0.53 2.18
CA GLY A 200 -2.44 -0.63 2.84
C GLY A 200 -2.48 -0.33 4.34
N GLY A 201 -3.68 -0.24 4.93
CA GLY A 201 -3.90 -0.06 6.36
C GLY A 201 -4.06 -1.37 7.14
N LEU A 202 -4.39 -1.26 8.43
CA LEU A 202 -4.47 -2.41 9.34
C LEU A 202 -5.56 -3.42 8.95
N ARG A 203 -6.64 -3.00 8.28
CA ARG A 203 -7.67 -3.93 7.79
C ARG A 203 -7.15 -4.87 6.70
N ASP A 204 -6.21 -4.41 5.87
CA ASP A 204 -5.56 -5.24 4.87
C ASP A 204 -4.69 -6.34 5.50
N THR A 205 -4.13 -6.10 6.68
CA THR A 205 -3.37 -7.13 7.43
C THR A 205 -4.28 -8.23 7.96
N VAL A 206 -5.52 -7.89 8.32
CA VAL A 206 -6.54 -8.89 8.73
C VAL A 206 -6.97 -9.74 7.53
N LEU A 207 -7.18 -9.12 6.35
CA LEU A 207 -7.48 -9.83 5.11
C LEU A 207 -6.34 -10.78 4.72
N LEU A 208 -5.10 -10.31 4.83
CA LEU A 208 -3.92 -11.12 4.55
C LEU A 208 -3.82 -12.33 5.48
N SER A 209 -4.12 -12.13 6.77
CA SER A 209 -4.18 -13.23 7.75
C SER A 209 -5.27 -14.24 7.42
N ALA A 210 -6.43 -13.77 6.95
CA ALA A 210 -7.53 -14.64 6.51
C ALA A 210 -7.17 -15.44 5.25
N LEU A 211 -6.45 -14.84 4.29
CA LEU A 211 -5.90 -15.55 3.13
C LEU A 211 -4.91 -16.62 3.54
N ALA A 212 -3.98 -16.31 4.44
CA ALA A 212 -3.02 -17.29 4.94
C ALA A 212 -3.71 -18.44 5.70
N ALA A 213 -4.68 -18.13 6.56
CA ALA A 213 -5.46 -19.13 7.30
C ALA A 213 -6.27 -20.06 6.38
N SER A 214 -6.60 -19.62 5.17
CA SER A 214 -7.31 -20.41 4.16
C SER A 214 -6.48 -21.53 3.53
N TRP A 215 -5.14 -21.50 3.66
CA TRP A 215 -4.15 -22.34 2.98
C TRP A 215 -4.13 -22.20 1.45
N LEU A 216 -4.77 -21.19 0.90
CA LEU A 216 -4.69 -20.92 -0.54
C LEU A 216 -3.35 -20.27 -0.94
N ALA A 217 -2.77 -19.46 -0.05
CA ALA A 217 -1.46 -18.84 -0.23
C ALA A 217 -0.86 -18.43 1.11
N ASP A 218 0.47 -18.51 1.22
CA ASP A 218 1.18 -18.00 2.38
C ASP A 218 1.35 -16.49 2.32
N ARG A 219 1.37 -15.80 3.48
CA ARG A 219 1.70 -14.39 3.56
C ARG A 219 3.22 -14.17 3.55
N PRO A 220 3.70 -13.00 3.08
CA PRO A 220 5.11 -12.65 3.22
C PRO A 220 5.46 -12.36 4.70
N HIS A 221 6.75 -12.43 5.01
CA HIS A 221 7.34 -12.16 6.32
C HIS A 221 8.43 -11.09 6.22
N GLY A 222 9.06 -10.76 7.34
CA GLY A 222 10.16 -9.78 7.41
C GLY A 222 9.64 -8.36 7.20
N ARG A 223 9.99 -7.71 6.11
CA ARG A 223 9.58 -6.30 5.84
C ARG A 223 8.07 -6.05 6.03
N TYR A 224 7.24 -7.03 5.74
CA TYR A 224 5.80 -6.93 5.98
C TYR A 224 5.50 -6.91 7.48
N ASP A 225 6.10 -7.81 8.26
CA ASP A 225 5.88 -7.87 9.71
C ASP A 225 6.38 -6.57 10.38
N ASP A 226 7.56 -6.05 9.96
CA ASP A 226 8.09 -4.76 10.42
C ASP A 226 7.14 -3.59 10.08
N ALA A 227 6.56 -3.61 8.88
CA ALA A 227 5.61 -2.58 8.45
C ALA A 227 4.32 -2.60 9.29
N VAL A 228 3.80 -3.77 9.62
CA VAL A 228 2.62 -3.93 10.48
C VAL A 228 2.91 -3.40 11.89
N GLU A 229 4.03 -3.81 12.49
CA GLU A 229 4.43 -3.35 13.83
C GLU A 229 4.59 -1.82 13.87
N ARG A 230 5.23 -1.23 12.85
CA ARG A 230 5.41 0.21 12.77
C ARG A 230 4.09 0.97 12.56
N LEU A 231 3.15 0.41 11.78
CA LEU A 231 1.82 0.99 11.60
C LEU A 231 0.99 0.92 12.89
N LEU A 232 1.15 -0.14 13.68
CA LEU A 232 0.56 -0.24 15.02
C LEU A 232 1.15 0.80 15.98
N ASP A 233 2.45 1.14 15.87
CA ASP A 233 3.05 2.23 16.65
C ASP A 233 2.44 3.60 16.28
N VAL A 234 2.19 3.84 14.98
CA VAL A 234 1.47 5.05 14.52
C VAL A 234 0.07 5.12 15.13
N ARG A 235 -0.68 4.01 15.13
CA ARG A 235 -2.01 3.95 15.77
C ARG A 235 -1.91 4.26 17.27
N ASP A 236 -0.97 3.64 17.95
CA ASP A 236 -0.80 3.85 19.39
C ASP A 236 -0.48 5.31 19.69
N ALA A 237 0.36 5.99 18.88
CA ALA A 237 0.63 7.42 19.00
C ALA A 237 -0.63 8.28 18.77
N ILE A 238 -1.45 7.96 17.75
CA ILE A 238 -2.73 8.65 17.52
C ILE A 238 -3.66 8.50 18.74
N HIS A 239 -3.78 7.29 19.29
CA HIS A 239 -4.62 7.03 20.48
C HIS A 239 -4.12 7.78 21.72
N LEU A 240 -2.80 7.88 21.91
CA LEU A 240 -2.20 8.60 23.05
C LEU A 240 -2.47 10.11 22.98
N ILE A 241 -2.34 10.70 21.79
CA ILE A 241 -2.53 12.14 21.56
C ILE A 241 -4.02 12.48 21.64
N THR A 242 -4.87 11.71 20.97
CA THR A 242 -6.31 12.02 20.89
C THR A 242 -7.10 11.54 22.10
N ARG A 243 -6.57 10.59 22.87
CA ARG A 243 -7.26 9.88 23.97
C ARG A 243 -8.57 9.17 23.52
N LYS A 244 -8.65 8.84 22.23
CA LYS A 244 -9.83 8.21 21.59
C LYS A 244 -9.44 7.00 20.76
N ASP A 245 -10.38 6.08 20.58
CA ASP A 245 -10.29 5.03 19.56
C ASP A 245 -10.57 5.64 18.18
N THR A 246 -9.54 6.26 17.61
CA THR A 246 -9.61 6.81 16.27
C THR A 246 -8.39 6.37 15.45
N ASN A 247 -8.64 5.97 14.22
CA ASN A 247 -7.61 5.57 13.29
C ASN A 247 -7.38 6.62 12.19
N ARG A 248 -8.05 7.77 12.27
CA ARG A 248 -7.91 8.86 11.31
C ARG A 248 -6.84 9.85 11.77
N LEU A 249 -5.78 9.97 10.99
CA LEU A 249 -4.71 10.93 11.24
C LEU A 249 -5.09 12.30 10.68
N LEU A 250 -5.64 13.17 11.52
CA LEU A 250 -5.98 14.55 11.14
C LEU A 250 -4.73 15.42 11.08
N THR A 251 -4.73 16.43 10.19
CA THR A 251 -3.60 17.34 9.98
C THR A 251 -3.09 17.96 11.28
N GLN A 252 -3.98 18.38 12.17
CA GLN A 252 -3.65 19.02 13.44
C GLN A 252 -2.84 18.14 14.40
N TYR A 253 -2.84 16.81 14.23
CA TYR A 253 -2.09 15.89 15.10
C TYR A 253 -0.81 15.36 14.46
N GLN A 254 -0.55 15.66 13.17
CA GLN A 254 0.57 15.06 12.42
C GLN A 254 1.93 15.41 13.03
N ALA A 255 2.13 16.66 13.43
CA ALA A 255 3.39 17.09 14.03
C ALA A 255 3.65 16.40 15.38
N GLU A 256 2.62 16.28 16.23
CA GLU A 256 2.74 15.61 17.53
C GLU A 256 2.97 14.10 17.35
N VAL A 257 2.24 13.46 16.43
CA VAL A 257 2.44 12.04 16.10
C VAL A 257 3.86 11.79 15.56
N ALA A 258 4.35 12.67 14.67
CA ALA A 258 5.71 12.57 14.13
C ALA A 258 6.77 12.70 15.24
N ALA A 259 6.61 13.67 16.13
CA ALA A 259 7.51 13.86 17.27
C ALA A 259 7.50 12.63 18.20
N MET A 260 6.31 12.12 18.53
CA MET A 260 6.16 10.92 19.37
C MET A 260 6.78 9.67 18.73
N LEU A 261 6.81 9.57 17.40
CA LEU A 261 7.47 8.48 16.67
C LEU A 261 8.97 8.69 16.46
N GLY A 262 9.56 9.78 17.01
CA GLY A 262 10.98 10.11 16.93
C GLY A 262 11.41 10.62 15.55
N LEU A 263 10.49 11.20 14.77
CA LEU A 263 10.77 11.74 13.43
C LEU A 263 11.15 13.24 13.47
N ALA A 264 10.98 13.91 14.61
CA ALA A 264 11.36 15.30 14.76
C ALA A 264 12.89 15.44 14.92
N ASP A 265 13.51 16.27 14.09
CA ASP A 265 14.93 16.60 14.16
C ASP A 265 15.15 17.79 15.13
N PRO A 266 15.70 17.55 16.34
CA PRO A 266 15.85 18.59 17.35
C PRO A 266 16.88 19.67 16.98
N THR A 267 17.68 19.45 15.94
CA THR A 267 18.72 20.40 15.49
C THR A 267 18.16 21.52 14.61
N LEU A 268 16.93 21.34 14.07
CA LEU A 268 16.28 22.32 13.20
C LEU A 268 15.49 23.38 13.99
N PRO A 269 15.35 24.60 13.45
CA PRO A 269 14.41 25.61 13.97
C PRO A 269 12.97 25.05 14.02
N GLU A 270 12.15 25.54 14.95
CA GLU A 270 10.83 24.99 15.27
C GLU A 270 9.92 24.79 14.02
N GLY A 271 9.74 25.82 13.19
CA GLY A 271 8.87 25.74 12.01
C GLY A 271 9.41 24.78 10.93
N GLU A 272 10.73 24.74 10.72
CA GLU A 272 11.36 23.80 9.78
C GLU A 272 11.29 22.35 10.30
N ARG A 273 11.49 22.18 11.60
CA ARG A 273 11.37 20.88 12.28
C ARG A 273 9.97 20.32 12.15
N GLU A 274 8.95 21.14 12.40
CA GLU A 274 7.56 20.73 12.28
C GLU A 274 7.23 20.30 10.84
N ALA A 275 7.52 21.15 9.86
CA ALA A 275 7.26 20.85 8.45
C ALA A 275 7.97 19.56 7.98
N LYS A 276 9.26 19.41 8.34
CA LYS A 276 10.04 18.22 8.01
C LYS A 276 9.48 16.97 8.68
N SER A 277 9.09 17.05 9.95
CA SER A 277 8.57 15.89 10.69
C SER A 277 7.23 15.40 10.11
N ILE A 278 6.36 16.30 9.66
CA ILE A 278 5.12 15.96 8.95
C ILE A 278 5.43 15.26 7.62
N ASP A 279 6.36 15.79 6.84
CA ASP A 279 6.82 15.17 5.58
C ASP A 279 7.37 13.75 5.81
N ASP A 280 8.20 13.58 6.83
CA ASP A 280 8.80 12.30 7.19
C ASP A 280 7.73 11.30 7.69
N LEU A 281 6.71 11.76 8.44
CA LEU A 281 5.57 10.93 8.84
C LEU A 281 4.75 10.47 7.63
N GLN A 282 4.43 11.36 6.71
CA GLN A 282 3.69 11.01 5.50
C GLN A 282 4.50 10.07 4.60
N THR A 283 5.81 10.29 4.48
CA THR A 283 6.75 9.41 3.78
C THR A 283 6.77 8.01 4.41
N LEU A 284 6.82 7.94 5.74
CA LEU A 284 6.71 6.67 6.49
C LEU A 284 5.40 5.96 6.19
N LEU A 285 4.25 6.64 6.33
CA LEU A 285 2.93 6.07 6.07
C LEU A 285 2.80 5.56 4.64
N ALA A 286 3.28 6.31 3.65
CA ALA A 286 3.28 5.88 2.25
C ALA A 286 4.12 4.61 2.05
N SER A 287 5.29 4.51 2.69
CA SER A 287 6.15 3.32 2.64
C SER A 287 5.50 2.09 3.28
N LEU A 288 4.90 2.26 4.47
CA LEU A 288 4.18 1.19 5.18
C LEU A 288 2.99 0.70 4.37
N SER A 289 2.18 1.65 3.86
CA SER A 289 1.01 1.36 3.03
C SER A 289 1.36 0.55 1.79
N ARG A 290 2.38 0.96 1.05
CA ARG A 290 2.83 0.24 -0.16
C ARG A 290 3.30 -1.17 0.17
N THR A 291 4.03 -1.34 1.27
CA THR A 291 4.49 -2.66 1.71
C THR A 291 3.32 -3.60 2.03
N ILE A 292 2.32 -3.12 2.77
CA ILE A 292 1.14 -3.90 3.15
C ILE A 292 0.26 -4.19 1.93
N ALA A 293 0.01 -3.19 1.08
CA ALA A 293 -0.80 -3.37 -0.13
C ALA A 293 -0.15 -4.37 -1.11
N PHE A 294 1.18 -4.27 -1.33
CA PHE A 294 1.91 -5.23 -2.15
C PHE A 294 1.82 -6.65 -1.59
N ALA A 295 1.94 -6.81 -0.27
CA ALA A 295 1.79 -8.09 0.41
C ALA A 295 0.40 -8.70 0.15
N LEU A 296 -0.66 -7.90 0.27
CA LEU A 296 -2.04 -8.35 0.00
C LEU A 296 -2.22 -8.73 -1.47
N ASP A 297 -1.81 -7.87 -2.41
CA ASP A 297 -1.97 -8.10 -3.85
C ASP A 297 -1.24 -9.35 -4.33
N SER A 298 0.02 -9.51 -3.90
CA SER A 298 0.83 -10.69 -4.27
C SER A 298 0.29 -11.98 -3.67
N THR A 299 -0.25 -11.94 -2.45
CA THR A 299 -0.87 -13.11 -1.81
C THR A 299 -2.22 -13.44 -2.44
N ALA A 300 -3.05 -12.43 -2.71
CA ALA A 300 -4.32 -12.59 -3.41
C ALA A 300 -4.14 -13.20 -4.81
N SER A 301 -3.16 -12.72 -5.56
CA SER A 301 -2.82 -13.26 -6.89
C SER A 301 -2.42 -14.73 -6.81
N ARG A 302 -1.60 -15.13 -5.83
CA ARG A 302 -1.24 -16.54 -5.61
C ARG A 302 -2.46 -17.38 -5.24
N ALA A 303 -3.32 -16.89 -4.35
CA ALA A 303 -4.54 -17.57 -3.95
C ALA A 303 -5.49 -17.79 -5.15
N GLN A 304 -5.68 -16.77 -6.01
CA GLN A 304 -6.50 -16.88 -7.22
C GLN A 304 -5.96 -17.91 -8.21
N ARG A 305 -4.63 -17.98 -8.41
CA ARG A 305 -4.01 -18.99 -9.28
C ARG A 305 -4.24 -20.41 -8.80
N THR A 306 -4.18 -20.64 -7.49
CA THR A 306 -4.50 -21.95 -6.90
C THR A 306 -5.90 -22.41 -7.29
N LEU A 307 -6.86 -21.48 -7.47
CA LEU A 307 -8.22 -21.83 -7.93
C LEU A 307 -8.27 -22.28 -9.40
N VAL A 308 -7.42 -21.70 -10.25
CA VAL A 308 -7.43 -22.00 -11.70
C VAL A 308 -6.83 -23.39 -11.98
N HIS A 309 -5.80 -23.78 -11.21
CA HIS A 309 -5.08 -25.03 -11.45
C HIS A 309 -5.77 -26.28 -10.93
N ASP A 310 -6.67 -26.16 -9.97
CA ASP A 310 -7.40 -27.28 -9.36
C ASP A 310 -8.70 -27.67 -10.08
N LYS A 311 -8.89 -27.30 -11.36
CA LYS A 311 -9.95 -27.94 -12.15
C LYS A 311 -9.55 -29.40 -12.32
N PRO A 312 -10.26 -30.39 -11.73
CA PRO A 312 -9.91 -31.78 -11.90
C PRO A 312 -10.01 -32.09 -13.41
N ARG A 313 -8.87 -32.36 -14.03
CA ARG A 313 -8.85 -33.07 -15.30
C ARG A 313 -9.32 -34.51 -15.01
N PHE A 314 -10.61 -34.67 -14.78
CA PHE A 314 -11.22 -36.00 -14.77
C PHE A 314 -11.13 -36.58 -16.20
N SER A 315 -10.03 -37.22 -16.47
CA SER A 315 -9.98 -38.20 -17.55
C SER A 315 -10.57 -39.51 -17.01
N PHE A 316 -11.72 -39.87 -17.50
CA PHE A 316 -12.45 -41.11 -17.15
C PHE A 316 -11.60 -42.37 -17.45
N PHE A 317 -10.46 -42.23 -18.14
CA PHE A 317 -9.53 -43.30 -18.50
C PHE A 317 -8.45 -43.64 -17.47
N GLN A 318 -8.32 -42.89 -16.38
CA GLN A 318 -7.27 -43.15 -15.36
C GLN A 318 -7.68 -44.11 -14.23
N ILE A 319 -8.92 -44.56 -14.19
CA ILE A 319 -9.42 -45.51 -13.17
C ILE A 319 -8.98 -46.95 -13.42
N LEU A 320 -8.46 -47.29 -14.60
CA LEU A 320 -8.17 -48.66 -15.02
C LEU A 320 -6.67 -49.02 -15.12
N SER A 321 -5.75 -48.20 -14.63
CA SER A 321 -4.33 -48.53 -14.62
C SER A 321 -3.67 -48.31 -13.25
N PRO A 322 -3.58 -49.33 -12.38
CA PRO A 322 -2.76 -49.30 -11.21
C PRO A 322 -1.29 -49.49 -11.62
N ARG A 323 -0.47 -48.46 -11.48
CA ARG A 323 0.97 -48.37 -11.73
C ARG A 323 1.39 -47.63 -13.00
N ALA A 324 1.19 -46.33 -12.99
CA ALA A 324 2.13 -45.44 -13.65
C ALA A 324 2.50 -44.37 -12.62
N GLY A 325 3.73 -44.39 -12.12
CA GLY A 325 4.29 -43.30 -11.34
C GLY A 325 4.09 -42.03 -12.14
N GLY A 326 3.26 -41.09 -11.62
CA GLY A 326 2.98 -39.84 -12.30
C GLY A 326 4.30 -39.10 -12.51
N LYS A 327 4.83 -39.12 -13.74
CA LYS A 327 5.88 -38.18 -14.12
C LYS A 327 5.28 -36.79 -13.88
N ARG A 328 5.78 -36.06 -12.89
CA ARG A 328 5.56 -34.63 -12.79
C ARG A 328 5.95 -34.06 -14.14
N GLU A 329 4.99 -33.54 -14.89
CA GLU A 329 5.32 -32.77 -16.09
C GLU A 329 6.25 -31.63 -15.64
N ALA A 330 7.39 -31.51 -16.35
CA ALA A 330 8.30 -30.40 -16.09
C ALA A 330 7.56 -29.07 -16.30
N PRO A 331 7.78 -28.05 -15.47
CA PRO A 331 7.17 -26.75 -15.63
C PRO A 331 7.38 -26.23 -17.06
N LYS A 332 6.32 -25.83 -17.75
CA LYS A 332 6.41 -25.26 -19.09
C LYS A 332 6.81 -23.79 -18.96
N PHE A 333 8.03 -23.46 -19.33
CA PHE A 333 8.54 -22.11 -19.44
C PHE A 333 8.43 -21.63 -20.90
N GLU A 334 7.73 -20.53 -21.11
CA GLU A 334 7.74 -19.80 -22.38
C GLU A 334 8.84 -18.74 -22.31
N THR A 335 9.88 -18.86 -23.14
CA THR A 335 10.99 -17.92 -23.18
C THR A 335 10.54 -16.60 -23.80
N LEU A 336 10.68 -15.49 -23.07
CA LEU A 336 10.34 -14.15 -23.53
C LEU A 336 11.58 -13.36 -23.97
N ALA A 337 12.69 -13.55 -23.26
CA ALA A 337 13.98 -12.93 -23.53
C ALA A 337 15.09 -13.74 -22.84
N THR A 338 16.35 -13.35 -23.08
CA THR A 338 17.50 -13.99 -22.41
C THR A 338 17.36 -13.91 -20.88
N GLY A 339 17.29 -15.04 -20.21
CA GLY A 339 17.14 -15.13 -18.76
C GLY A 339 15.72 -14.85 -18.23
N VAL A 340 14.74 -14.57 -19.11
CA VAL A 340 13.36 -14.24 -18.74
C VAL A 340 12.38 -15.20 -19.40
N ALA A 341 11.47 -15.73 -18.61
CA ALA A 341 10.42 -16.62 -19.10
C ALA A 341 9.07 -16.27 -18.46
N LYS A 342 8.01 -16.74 -19.10
CA LYS A 342 6.65 -16.75 -18.55
C LYS A 342 6.34 -18.14 -18.01
N HIS A 343 5.79 -18.17 -16.83
CA HIS A 343 5.28 -19.38 -16.19
C HIS A 343 4.01 -19.05 -15.41
N GLU A 344 2.93 -19.78 -15.64
CA GLU A 344 1.66 -19.62 -14.91
C GLU A 344 1.14 -18.18 -14.77
N GLN A 345 1.18 -17.40 -15.84
CA GLN A 345 0.75 -15.99 -15.86
C GLN A 345 1.62 -15.06 -14.98
N GLU A 346 2.88 -15.40 -14.76
CA GLU A 346 3.89 -14.54 -14.12
C GLU A 346 5.16 -14.49 -14.96
N ILE A 347 5.89 -13.39 -14.81
CA ILE A 347 7.24 -13.27 -15.31
C ILE A 347 8.19 -13.91 -14.29
N VAL A 348 8.99 -14.85 -14.75
CA VAL A 348 9.95 -15.62 -13.94
C VAL A 348 11.34 -15.57 -14.55
N LEU A 349 12.36 -15.84 -13.73
CA LEU A 349 13.69 -16.10 -14.26
C LEU A 349 13.72 -17.45 -14.98
N ALA A 350 14.31 -17.49 -16.17
CA ALA A 350 14.59 -18.73 -16.85
C ALA A 350 15.64 -19.55 -16.06
N PRO A 351 15.61 -20.91 -16.15
CA PRO A 351 16.51 -21.76 -15.35
C PRO A 351 18.01 -21.45 -15.49
N GLN A 352 18.42 -20.92 -16.64
CA GLN A 352 19.81 -20.54 -16.94
C GLN A 352 20.15 -19.09 -16.59
N ALA A 353 19.21 -18.32 -16.03
CA ALA A 353 19.47 -16.92 -15.67
C ALA A 353 20.45 -16.85 -14.48
N ASP A 354 21.44 -15.97 -14.60
CA ASP A 354 22.35 -15.63 -13.52
C ASP A 354 22.18 -14.16 -13.07
N PRO A 355 21.38 -13.91 -12.02
CA PRO A 355 21.18 -12.57 -11.51
C PRO A 355 22.45 -11.90 -10.98
N LEU A 356 23.49 -12.66 -10.65
CA LEU A 356 24.76 -12.11 -10.15
C LEU A 356 25.70 -11.63 -11.25
N ALA A 357 25.52 -12.11 -12.47
CA ALA A 357 26.40 -11.80 -13.58
C ALA A 357 25.79 -10.82 -14.60
N ASP A 358 24.46 -10.65 -14.60
CA ASP A 358 23.74 -9.89 -15.64
C ASP A 358 23.14 -8.57 -15.10
N PRO A 359 23.80 -7.41 -15.32
CA PRO A 359 23.29 -6.11 -14.89
C PRO A 359 22.03 -5.65 -15.63
N ALA A 360 21.76 -6.15 -16.83
CA ALA A 360 20.58 -5.80 -17.63
C ALA A 360 19.33 -6.63 -17.24
N LEU A 361 19.51 -7.73 -16.52
CA LEU A 361 18.43 -8.66 -16.19
C LEU A 361 17.23 -8.00 -15.47
N PRO A 362 17.41 -7.07 -14.49
CA PRO A 362 16.29 -6.38 -13.86
C PRO A 362 15.44 -5.59 -14.84
N LEU A 363 16.06 -4.87 -15.76
CA LEU A 363 15.37 -4.09 -16.79
C LEU A 363 14.71 -5.01 -17.84
N ARG A 364 15.35 -6.12 -18.18
CA ARG A 364 14.80 -7.11 -19.11
C ARG A 364 13.54 -7.80 -18.56
N VAL A 365 13.54 -8.16 -17.26
CA VAL A 365 12.36 -8.67 -16.56
C VAL A 365 11.26 -7.61 -16.51
N ALA A 366 11.60 -6.36 -16.18
CA ALA A 366 10.65 -5.26 -16.10
C ALA A 366 10.00 -4.92 -17.44
N ALA A 367 10.80 -4.82 -18.52
CA ALA A 367 10.30 -4.58 -19.87
C ALA A 367 9.38 -5.72 -20.33
N ALA A 368 9.74 -6.98 -20.05
CA ALA A 368 8.89 -8.12 -20.33
C ALA A 368 7.57 -8.07 -19.54
N ALA A 369 7.61 -7.70 -18.26
CA ALA A 369 6.40 -7.55 -17.43
C ALA A 369 5.48 -6.46 -17.97
N GLY A 370 6.04 -5.31 -18.35
CA GLY A 370 5.31 -4.21 -18.99
C GLY A 370 4.65 -4.62 -20.30
N ARG A 371 5.39 -5.27 -21.18
CA ARG A 371 4.91 -5.74 -22.50
C ARG A 371 3.82 -6.80 -22.40
N GLU A 372 4.05 -7.82 -21.55
CA GLU A 372 3.08 -8.92 -21.38
C GLU A 372 1.89 -8.54 -20.49
N GLY A 373 1.98 -7.47 -19.74
CA GLY A 373 0.97 -7.08 -18.74
C GLY A 373 0.83 -8.10 -17.60
N LEU A 374 1.93 -8.79 -17.26
CA LEU A 374 1.97 -9.84 -16.25
C LEU A 374 2.78 -9.39 -15.02
N PRO A 375 2.38 -9.82 -13.80
CA PRO A 375 3.13 -9.52 -12.60
C PRO A 375 4.46 -10.29 -12.58
N ILE A 376 5.45 -9.72 -11.89
CA ILE A 376 6.73 -10.38 -11.64
C ILE A 376 6.60 -11.30 -10.42
N ASN A 377 7.01 -12.56 -10.58
CA ASN A 377 7.01 -13.52 -9.48
C ASN A 377 7.87 -13.03 -8.29
N THR A 378 7.39 -13.21 -7.07
CA THR A 378 8.05 -12.71 -5.86
C THR A 378 9.48 -13.25 -5.68
N SER A 379 9.73 -14.54 -5.99
CA SER A 379 11.08 -15.10 -5.92
C SER A 379 12.00 -14.55 -6.99
N THR A 380 11.47 -14.20 -8.17
CA THR A 380 12.19 -13.45 -9.20
C THR A 380 12.61 -12.09 -8.67
N LEU A 381 11.69 -11.30 -8.08
CA LEU A 381 12.01 -9.99 -7.49
C LEU A 381 13.13 -10.08 -6.45
N VAL A 382 13.06 -11.06 -5.55
CA VAL A 382 14.10 -11.28 -4.52
C VAL A 382 15.46 -11.60 -5.16
N ASN A 383 15.48 -12.40 -6.21
CA ASN A 383 16.73 -12.74 -6.93
C ASN A 383 17.28 -11.53 -7.71
N LEU A 384 16.42 -10.71 -8.32
CA LEU A 384 16.84 -9.49 -9.02
C LEU A 384 17.54 -8.48 -8.10
N LYS A 385 17.23 -8.47 -6.80
CA LYS A 385 17.94 -7.66 -5.81
C LYS A 385 19.47 -7.91 -5.82
N ARG A 386 19.90 -9.08 -6.28
CA ARG A 386 21.32 -9.49 -6.32
C ARG A 386 22.04 -9.05 -7.57
N ALA A 387 21.33 -8.51 -8.58
CA ALA A 387 21.95 -8.08 -9.84
C ALA A 387 22.97 -6.97 -9.62
N PRO A 388 24.15 -7.01 -10.31
CA PRO A 388 25.19 -6.00 -10.20
C PRO A 388 24.77 -4.76 -10.98
N ILE A 389 24.16 -3.78 -10.33
CA ILE A 389 23.85 -2.48 -10.91
C ILE A 389 25.09 -1.60 -10.72
N HIS A 390 25.76 -1.25 -11.81
CA HIS A 390 27.06 -0.60 -11.80
C HIS A 390 26.95 0.93 -11.91
N ASP A 391 27.94 1.64 -11.34
CA ASP A 391 28.14 3.09 -11.48
C ASP A 391 28.66 3.52 -12.88
N LYS A 392 28.84 2.56 -13.77
CA LYS A 392 29.26 2.81 -15.15
C LYS A 392 28.07 3.13 -16.05
N ALA A 393 28.34 3.82 -17.15
CA ALA A 393 27.35 4.05 -18.19
C ALA A 393 26.68 2.74 -18.63
N TRP A 394 25.35 2.81 -18.82
CA TRP A 394 24.57 1.65 -19.21
C TRP A 394 24.91 1.17 -20.62
N SER A 395 24.74 -0.11 -20.85
CA SER A 395 24.80 -0.66 -22.22
C SER A 395 23.62 -0.16 -23.06
N ASP A 396 23.75 -0.27 -24.39
CA ASP A 396 22.65 0.02 -25.32
C ASP A 396 21.40 -0.81 -25.01
N GLU A 397 21.60 -2.06 -24.61
CA GLU A 397 20.51 -2.92 -24.16
C GLU A 397 19.79 -2.34 -22.94
N MET A 398 20.51 -1.91 -21.91
CA MET A 398 19.89 -1.34 -20.71
C MET A 398 19.10 -0.08 -21.02
N ARG A 399 19.63 0.81 -21.88
CA ARG A 399 18.92 2.02 -22.32
C ARG A 399 17.63 1.68 -23.03
N ARG A 400 17.69 0.79 -24.02
CA ARG A 400 16.53 0.35 -24.78
C ARG A 400 15.47 -0.28 -23.88
N LEU A 401 15.85 -1.19 -22.96
CA LEU A 401 14.93 -1.86 -22.04
C LEU A 401 14.30 -0.87 -21.05
N PHE A 402 15.04 0.15 -20.61
CA PHE A 402 14.50 1.19 -19.74
C PHE A 402 13.45 2.05 -20.46
N VAL A 403 13.73 2.46 -21.69
CA VAL A 403 12.76 3.18 -22.53
C VAL A 403 11.53 2.31 -22.81
N GLU A 404 11.71 1.03 -23.12
CA GLU A 404 10.60 0.07 -23.30
C GLU A 404 9.73 -0.04 -22.04
N LEU A 405 10.34 -0.07 -20.84
CA LEU A 405 9.62 -0.04 -19.58
C LEU A 405 8.83 1.27 -19.41
N LEU A 406 9.44 2.43 -19.65
CA LEU A 406 8.77 3.73 -19.55
C LEU A 406 7.59 3.84 -20.53
N ALA A 407 7.74 3.26 -21.73
CA ALA A 407 6.71 3.22 -22.76
C ALA A 407 5.56 2.23 -22.48
N SER A 408 5.63 1.44 -21.41
CA SER A 408 4.60 0.42 -21.10
C SER A 408 3.24 0.99 -20.64
N GLY A 409 3.08 2.32 -20.63
CA GLY A 409 1.82 3.01 -20.40
C GLY A 409 1.22 2.65 -19.02
N GLU A 410 -0.04 2.22 -19.00
CA GLU A 410 -0.77 1.90 -17.77
C GLU A 410 -0.11 0.80 -16.90
N ARG A 411 0.80 0.02 -17.48
CA ARG A 411 1.52 -1.04 -16.77
C ARG A 411 2.72 -0.52 -15.98
N LEU A 412 3.31 0.59 -16.41
CA LEU A 412 4.50 1.17 -15.79
C LEU A 412 4.38 1.31 -14.27
N PRO A 413 3.32 1.92 -13.70
CA PRO A 413 3.25 2.10 -12.26
C PRO A 413 3.24 0.80 -11.46
N GLN A 414 2.60 -0.25 -11.97
CA GLN A 414 2.57 -1.55 -11.31
C GLN A 414 3.95 -2.22 -11.34
N VAL A 415 4.58 -2.31 -12.51
CA VAL A 415 5.90 -2.93 -12.67
C VAL A 415 6.94 -2.18 -11.83
N TRP A 416 6.88 -0.84 -11.82
CA TRP A 416 7.77 -0.02 -11.01
C TRP A 416 7.61 -0.27 -9.51
N GLU A 417 6.38 -0.38 -9.00
CA GLU A 417 6.12 -0.72 -7.59
C GLU A 417 6.69 -2.09 -7.21
N GLU A 418 6.58 -3.08 -8.09
CA GLU A 418 7.17 -4.40 -7.87
C GLU A 418 8.70 -4.34 -7.76
N LEU A 419 9.36 -3.56 -8.63
CA LEU A 419 10.81 -3.31 -8.57
C LEU A 419 11.21 -2.50 -7.33
N ASP A 420 10.40 -1.49 -6.96
CA ASP A 420 10.64 -0.62 -5.82
C ASP A 420 10.53 -1.39 -4.49
N PHE A 421 9.67 -2.39 -4.43
CA PHE A 421 9.57 -3.28 -3.28
C PHE A 421 10.92 -3.95 -2.94
N VAL A 422 11.75 -4.23 -3.92
CA VAL A 422 13.11 -4.80 -3.74
C VAL A 422 14.23 -3.77 -3.89
N GLY A 423 13.91 -2.47 -4.05
CA GLY A 423 14.86 -1.35 -4.04
C GLY A 423 15.64 -1.20 -5.36
N ILE A 424 15.17 -1.74 -6.48
CA ILE A 424 15.85 -1.63 -7.79
C ILE A 424 15.87 -0.18 -8.31
N PRO A 425 14.77 0.61 -8.27
CA PRO A 425 14.76 1.99 -8.76
C PRO A 425 15.84 2.88 -8.13
N GLY A 426 16.01 2.84 -6.80
CA GLY A 426 17.05 3.60 -6.11
C GLY A 426 18.48 3.15 -6.46
N ARG A 427 18.67 1.90 -6.89
CA ARG A 427 19.96 1.41 -7.39
C ARG A 427 20.23 1.80 -8.83
N LEU A 428 19.20 1.92 -9.66
CA LEU A 428 19.29 2.43 -11.04
C LEU A 428 19.49 3.94 -11.05
N MET A 429 18.78 4.65 -10.16
CA MET A 429 18.79 6.10 -10.02
C MET A 429 18.85 6.47 -8.52
N PRO A 430 20.04 6.62 -7.92
CA PRO A 430 20.17 6.96 -6.50
C PRO A 430 19.41 8.23 -6.08
N GLU A 431 19.25 9.17 -7.02
CA GLU A 431 18.49 10.40 -6.83
C GLU A 431 17.01 10.17 -6.56
N TRP A 432 16.46 9.01 -6.97
CA TRP A 432 15.08 8.59 -6.75
C TRP A 432 14.72 8.47 -5.27
N ASP A 433 15.66 8.03 -4.44
CA ASP A 433 15.43 7.84 -3.00
C ASP A 433 15.07 9.15 -2.29
N ALA A 434 15.49 10.29 -2.83
CA ALA A 434 15.20 11.60 -2.25
C ALA A 434 13.74 12.05 -2.43
N ILE A 435 13.04 11.52 -3.45
CA ILE A 435 11.64 11.86 -3.76
C ILE A 435 10.67 10.70 -3.53
N ARG A 436 11.21 9.52 -3.26
CA ARG A 436 10.46 8.29 -3.06
C ARG A 436 9.51 8.39 -1.86
N ASN A 437 8.23 8.09 -2.08
CA ASN A 437 7.18 8.15 -1.07
C ASN A 437 6.91 9.55 -0.47
N ARG A 438 7.55 10.61 -0.97
CA ARG A 438 7.37 11.95 -0.41
C ARG A 438 6.05 12.57 -0.81
N PRO A 439 5.35 13.23 0.12
CA PRO A 439 4.16 14.00 -0.19
C PRO A 439 4.51 15.17 -1.12
N SER A 440 3.54 15.58 -1.96
CA SER A 440 3.66 16.83 -2.70
C SER A 440 3.22 17.98 -1.80
N ALA A 441 3.99 19.07 -1.75
CA ALA A 441 3.63 20.28 -1.01
C ALA A 441 2.38 20.99 -1.59
N SER A 442 1.99 20.67 -2.82
CA SER A 442 0.80 21.24 -3.46
C SER A 442 -0.46 20.45 -3.08
N ALA A 443 -1.46 21.15 -2.55
CA ALA A 443 -2.77 20.57 -2.24
C ALA A 443 -3.52 20.02 -3.48
N ALA A 444 -3.08 20.39 -4.68
CA ALA A 444 -3.64 19.89 -5.94
C ALA A 444 -3.17 18.46 -6.27
N HIS A 445 -2.05 18.00 -5.72
CA HIS A 445 -1.52 16.67 -5.97
C HIS A 445 -2.07 15.68 -4.95
N ARG A 446 -2.69 14.60 -5.41
CA ARG A 446 -3.12 13.47 -4.58
C ARG A 446 -2.02 12.43 -4.36
N TYR A 447 -1.05 12.39 -5.26
CA TYR A 447 0.01 11.39 -5.26
C TYR A 447 1.27 11.89 -4.56
N THR A 448 2.06 10.97 -4.03
CA THR A 448 3.46 11.21 -3.72
C THR A 448 4.22 11.63 -4.98
N ILE A 449 5.33 12.36 -4.83
CA ILE A 449 6.09 12.92 -5.96
C ILE A 449 6.48 11.81 -6.96
N ASP A 450 7.07 10.73 -6.47
CA ASP A 450 7.46 9.57 -7.27
C ASP A 450 6.28 8.93 -8.01
N ARG A 451 5.12 8.85 -7.36
CA ARG A 451 3.92 8.27 -7.97
C ARG A 451 3.32 9.19 -9.04
N HIS A 452 3.35 10.50 -8.81
CA HIS A 452 2.96 11.48 -9.80
C HIS A 452 3.84 11.36 -11.07
N MET A 453 5.16 11.31 -10.91
CA MET A 453 6.09 11.15 -12.03
C MET A 453 5.81 9.87 -12.84
N LEU A 454 5.50 8.76 -12.16
CA LEU A 454 5.10 7.53 -12.83
C LEU A 454 3.78 7.67 -13.59
N ALA A 455 2.80 8.39 -13.03
CA ALA A 455 1.51 8.62 -13.70
C ALA A 455 1.65 9.49 -14.94
N VAL A 456 2.48 10.54 -14.88
CA VAL A 456 2.85 11.38 -16.02
C VAL A 456 3.50 10.55 -17.11
N THR A 457 4.51 9.77 -16.77
CA THR A 457 5.24 8.91 -17.72
C THR A 457 4.33 7.85 -18.33
N ALA A 458 3.45 7.24 -17.53
CA ALA A 458 2.48 6.27 -18.00
C ALA A 458 1.49 6.88 -19.02
N GLN A 459 1.07 8.12 -18.81
CA GLN A 459 0.23 8.82 -19.77
C GLN A 459 0.96 9.11 -21.06
N LEU A 460 2.21 9.57 -21.00
CA LEU A 460 3.04 9.76 -22.18
C LEU A 460 3.27 8.43 -22.92
N GLY A 461 3.45 7.33 -22.20
CA GLY A 461 3.60 5.99 -22.77
C GLY A 461 2.38 5.47 -23.53
N ARG A 462 1.16 5.94 -23.22
CA ARG A 462 -0.07 5.59 -23.97
C ARG A 462 -0.12 6.25 -25.35
N GLU A 463 0.46 7.42 -25.45
CA GLU A 463 0.45 8.23 -26.68
C GLU A 463 1.62 7.83 -27.62
N TRP A 464 2.24 6.66 -27.38
CA TRP A 464 3.36 6.16 -28.21
C TRP A 464 2.99 6.01 -29.66
N PRO A 465 3.84 6.55 -30.53
CA PRO A 465 3.55 6.64 -31.96
C PRO A 465 3.86 5.39 -32.77
N GLY A 466 4.09 4.25 -32.20
CA GLY A 466 4.27 3.00 -32.95
C GLY A 466 3.27 2.75 -34.07
N ASN A 467 2.24 3.63 -34.15
CA ASN A 467 1.20 3.67 -35.16
C ASN A 467 1.13 5.02 -35.94
N GLY A 468 2.25 5.76 -36.09
CA GLY A 468 2.26 7.02 -36.86
C GLY A 468 2.14 8.29 -36.00
N GLY A 469 2.71 8.30 -34.83
CA GLY A 469 2.69 9.45 -33.91
C GLY A 469 3.56 10.63 -34.35
N GLU A 470 3.42 11.70 -33.59
CA GLU A 470 3.92 13.06 -33.87
C GLU A 470 5.42 13.22 -33.68
N PHE A 471 6.08 12.29 -32.92
CA PHE A 471 7.50 12.34 -32.58
C PHE A 471 8.26 11.15 -33.15
N ASP A 472 9.52 11.34 -33.57
CA ASP A 472 10.42 10.23 -33.84
C ASP A 472 10.91 9.55 -32.56
N ASP A 473 11.58 8.40 -32.69
CA ASP A 473 12.04 7.59 -31.56
C ASP A 473 12.96 8.34 -30.58
N ALA A 474 13.78 9.29 -31.07
CA ALA A 474 14.71 10.04 -30.23
C ALA A 474 13.98 11.11 -29.41
N HIS A 475 13.09 11.90 -30.04
CA HIS A 475 12.27 12.91 -29.36
C HIS A 475 11.33 12.26 -28.35
N TYR A 476 10.75 11.12 -28.71
CA TYR A 476 9.90 10.38 -27.79
C TYR A 476 10.67 9.81 -26.61
N THR A 477 11.87 9.28 -26.83
CA THR A 477 12.76 8.85 -25.74
C THR A 477 13.06 10.01 -24.78
N ALA A 478 13.37 11.20 -25.32
CA ALA A 478 13.57 12.39 -24.50
C ALA A 478 12.33 12.78 -23.70
N LEU A 479 11.15 12.68 -24.30
CA LEU A 479 9.87 12.98 -23.64
C LEU A 479 9.57 12.01 -22.49
N LEU A 480 9.79 10.70 -22.66
CA LEU A 480 9.63 9.70 -21.60
C LEU A 480 10.63 9.90 -20.45
N LEU A 481 11.90 10.19 -20.78
CA LEU A 481 12.92 10.50 -19.78
C LEU A 481 12.57 11.80 -19.03
N ALA A 482 12.08 12.83 -19.73
CA ALA A 482 11.60 14.03 -19.08
C ALA A 482 10.39 13.73 -18.17
N GLY A 483 9.46 12.89 -18.60
CA GLY A 483 8.31 12.47 -17.78
C GLY A 483 8.70 11.83 -16.46
N ILE A 484 9.67 10.89 -16.47
CA ILE A 484 10.12 10.22 -15.23
C ILE A 484 11.06 11.10 -14.39
N LEU A 485 11.54 12.22 -14.88
CA LEU A 485 12.54 13.07 -14.21
C LEU A 485 12.07 14.50 -13.93
N HIS A 486 10.88 14.96 -14.41
CA HIS A 486 10.48 16.38 -14.34
C HIS A 486 10.47 16.94 -12.92
N ASP A 487 10.09 16.16 -11.95
CA ASP A 487 9.96 16.53 -10.54
C ASP A 487 11.09 15.97 -9.64
N ILE A 488 12.18 15.43 -10.21
CA ILE A 488 13.29 14.84 -9.45
C ILE A 488 13.99 15.88 -8.53
N GLY A 489 13.78 17.15 -8.77
CA GLY A 489 14.27 18.27 -7.96
C GLY A 489 13.37 18.65 -6.78
N LYS A 490 12.18 18.09 -6.63
CA LYS A 490 11.27 18.36 -5.50
C LYS A 490 11.81 17.72 -4.20
N ARG A 491 12.79 18.38 -3.60
CA ARG A 491 13.48 17.94 -2.38
C ARG A 491 13.28 18.95 -1.27
N PRO A 492 13.36 18.56 0.00
CA PRO A 492 13.31 19.51 1.12
C PRO A 492 14.34 20.63 0.98
N GLY A 493 13.93 21.86 1.23
CA GLY A 493 14.80 23.04 1.19
C GLY A 493 15.15 23.57 -0.22
N VAL A 494 14.59 23.00 -1.29
CA VAL A 494 14.80 23.47 -2.67
C VAL A 494 13.71 24.45 -3.07
N ALA A 495 14.09 25.70 -3.33
CA ALA A 495 13.16 26.77 -3.74
C ALA A 495 12.76 26.67 -5.22
N ASP A 496 13.71 26.39 -6.13
CA ASP A 496 13.50 26.21 -7.57
C ASP A 496 13.73 24.73 -7.94
N HIS A 497 12.67 23.91 -7.76
CA HIS A 497 12.77 22.48 -8.06
C HIS A 497 12.95 22.18 -9.56
N ALA A 498 12.51 23.07 -10.46
CA ALA A 498 12.70 22.89 -11.90
C ALA A 498 14.17 23.07 -12.30
N ALA A 499 14.86 24.09 -11.75
CA ALA A 499 16.28 24.27 -11.95
C ALA A 499 17.11 23.12 -11.38
N GLU A 500 16.81 22.73 -10.14
CA GLU A 500 17.51 21.63 -9.48
C GLU A 500 17.23 20.29 -10.17
N GLY A 501 15.96 20.06 -10.59
CA GLY A 501 15.55 18.91 -11.38
C GLY A 501 16.31 18.81 -12.71
N ALA A 502 16.44 19.91 -13.44
CA ALA A 502 17.17 19.96 -14.69
C ALA A 502 18.66 19.58 -14.52
N ARG A 503 19.29 20.05 -13.43
CA ARG A 503 20.66 19.69 -13.08
C ARG A 503 20.80 18.19 -12.80
N HIS A 504 19.90 17.62 -12.00
CA HIS A 504 19.90 16.19 -11.71
C HIS A 504 19.58 15.35 -12.94
N ALA A 505 18.58 15.72 -13.73
CA ALA A 505 18.21 15.03 -14.95
C ALA A 505 19.39 14.92 -15.94
N ALA A 506 20.14 16.02 -16.15
CA ALA A 506 21.32 16.00 -17.00
C ALA A 506 22.39 15.02 -16.49
N VAL A 507 22.64 14.96 -15.18
CA VAL A 507 23.58 14.01 -14.57
C VAL A 507 23.11 12.57 -14.75
N ILE A 508 21.82 12.30 -14.49
CA ILE A 508 21.23 10.96 -14.59
C ILE A 508 21.29 10.46 -16.03
N VAL A 509 20.83 11.25 -17.00
CA VAL A 509 20.76 10.85 -18.42
C VAL A 509 22.17 10.63 -19.00
N ARG A 510 23.14 11.48 -18.62
CA ARG A 510 24.55 11.28 -19.00
C ARG A 510 25.15 10.02 -18.38
N ARG A 511 24.87 9.73 -17.10
CA ARG A 511 25.28 8.49 -16.41
C ARG A 511 24.67 7.25 -17.06
N MET A 512 23.44 7.33 -17.57
CA MET A 512 22.81 6.28 -18.37
C MET A 512 23.50 6.07 -19.73
N GLY A 513 24.38 6.95 -20.15
CA GLY A 513 25.15 6.83 -21.37
C GLY A 513 24.45 7.32 -22.63
N PHE A 514 23.44 8.17 -22.50
CA PHE A 514 22.86 8.90 -23.63
C PHE A 514 23.81 10.01 -24.10
N ASP A 515 23.67 10.42 -25.36
CA ASP A 515 24.49 11.49 -25.96
C ASP A 515 24.12 12.88 -25.41
N ASP A 516 24.98 13.87 -25.74
CA ASP A 516 24.81 15.24 -25.25
C ASP A 516 23.51 15.88 -25.77
N GLN A 517 23.04 15.54 -26.97
CA GLN A 517 21.78 16.05 -27.51
C GLN A 517 20.59 15.57 -26.68
N MET A 518 20.53 14.30 -26.34
CA MET A 518 19.50 13.73 -25.48
C MET A 518 19.55 14.37 -24.09
N VAL A 519 20.75 14.56 -23.52
CA VAL A 519 20.94 15.24 -22.24
C VAL A 519 20.39 16.66 -22.27
N ASP A 520 20.66 17.42 -23.34
CA ASP A 520 20.21 18.81 -23.47
C ASP A 520 18.68 18.89 -23.64
N TRP A 521 18.07 18.03 -24.44
CA TRP A 521 16.63 17.97 -24.59
C TRP A 521 15.91 17.67 -23.26
N VAL A 522 16.34 16.62 -22.56
CA VAL A 522 15.74 16.25 -21.27
C VAL A 522 15.94 17.35 -20.24
N ARG A 523 17.16 17.93 -20.16
CA ARG A 523 17.46 19.03 -19.25
C ARG A 523 16.56 20.24 -19.50
N LEU A 524 16.33 20.62 -20.77
CA LEU A 524 15.46 21.73 -21.15
C LEU A 524 14.00 21.44 -20.79
N LEU A 525 13.49 20.26 -21.14
CA LEU A 525 12.12 19.86 -20.84
C LEU A 525 11.85 19.86 -19.32
N VAL A 526 12.80 19.35 -18.52
CA VAL A 526 12.69 19.37 -17.07
C VAL A 526 12.78 20.80 -16.52
N ARG A 527 13.66 21.65 -17.08
CA ARG A 527 13.78 23.05 -16.68
C ARG A 527 12.50 23.84 -16.92
N GLU A 528 11.86 23.61 -18.07
CA GLU A 528 10.74 24.41 -18.54
C GLU A 528 9.35 23.75 -18.33
N HIS A 529 9.27 22.61 -17.62
CA HIS A 529 8.02 21.83 -17.51
C HIS A 529 6.82 22.64 -16.95
N LEU A 530 7.08 23.65 -16.10
CA LEU A 530 6.06 24.54 -15.55
C LEU A 530 5.73 25.73 -16.45
N THR A 531 6.61 26.06 -17.41
CA THR A 531 6.54 27.33 -18.15
C THR A 531 5.22 27.55 -18.87
N LEU A 532 4.71 26.56 -19.62
CA LEU A 532 3.44 26.71 -20.33
C LEU A 532 2.25 26.87 -19.38
N SER A 533 2.22 26.17 -18.26
CA SER A 533 1.15 26.26 -17.25
C SER A 533 1.19 27.61 -16.50
N ASP A 534 2.39 28.09 -16.16
CA ASP A 534 2.60 29.37 -15.47
C ASP A 534 2.23 30.55 -16.37
N PHE A 535 2.69 30.52 -17.62
CA PHE A 535 2.30 31.56 -18.60
C PHE A 535 0.82 31.56 -18.88
N ALA A 536 0.20 30.39 -19.04
CA ALA A 536 -1.25 30.27 -19.23
C ALA A 536 -2.08 30.83 -18.07
N SER A 537 -1.53 30.82 -16.85
CA SER A 537 -2.22 31.34 -15.66
C SER A 537 -1.93 32.82 -15.34
N SER A 538 -0.80 33.37 -15.82
CA SER A 538 -0.29 34.68 -15.37
C SER A 538 -0.05 35.69 -16.50
N ARG A 539 -0.03 35.27 -17.78
CA ARG A 539 0.32 36.13 -18.93
C ARG A 539 -0.84 36.29 -19.91
N ASN A 540 -0.79 37.36 -20.71
CA ASN A 540 -1.77 37.63 -21.75
C ASN A 540 -1.52 36.73 -22.99
N PRO A 541 -2.46 35.85 -23.39
CA PRO A 541 -2.29 34.95 -24.53
C PRO A 541 -2.33 35.65 -25.91
N ASN A 542 -2.59 36.97 -25.96
CA ASN A 542 -2.61 37.77 -27.19
C ASN A 542 -1.38 38.68 -27.31
N ASP A 543 -0.41 38.60 -26.39
CA ASP A 543 0.78 39.44 -26.39
C ASP A 543 1.92 38.77 -27.19
N PRO A 544 2.36 39.36 -28.32
CA PRO A 544 3.45 38.80 -29.14
C PRO A 544 4.78 38.66 -28.39
N GLU A 545 5.06 39.51 -27.39
CA GLU A 545 6.28 39.44 -26.60
C GLU A 545 6.30 38.15 -25.74
N VAL A 546 5.14 37.74 -25.25
CA VAL A 546 4.99 36.46 -24.53
C VAL A 546 5.29 35.27 -25.44
N GLY A 547 4.84 35.33 -26.72
CA GLY A 547 5.17 34.30 -27.71
C GLY A 547 6.67 34.21 -27.99
N ALA A 548 7.32 35.37 -28.18
CA ALA A 548 8.75 35.43 -28.42
C ALA A 548 9.58 34.91 -27.20
N GLU A 549 9.14 35.25 -25.97
CA GLU A 549 9.76 34.73 -24.76
C GLU A 549 9.65 33.20 -24.67
N LEU A 550 8.44 32.63 -24.91
CA LEU A 550 8.23 31.19 -24.93
C LEU A 550 9.05 30.49 -26.01
N ALA A 551 9.07 31.04 -27.23
CA ALA A 551 9.89 30.52 -28.32
C ALA A 551 11.39 30.48 -27.94
N SER A 552 11.90 31.55 -27.32
CA SER A 552 13.28 31.62 -26.85
C SER A 552 13.62 30.56 -25.79
N ARG A 553 12.68 30.26 -24.87
CA ARG A 553 12.90 29.26 -23.80
C ARG A 553 13.09 27.84 -24.33
N VAL A 554 12.48 27.52 -25.47
CA VAL A 554 12.68 26.22 -26.14
C VAL A 554 13.70 26.32 -27.30
N GLY A 555 14.52 27.40 -27.35
CA GLY A 555 15.57 27.59 -28.33
C GLY A 555 15.08 27.80 -29.76
N GLY A 556 13.82 28.20 -29.97
CA GLY A 556 13.23 28.36 -31.29
C GLY A 556 12.96 27.02 -32.00
N ASP A 557 12.93 25.91 -31.26
CA ASP A 557 12.72 24.58 -31.83
C ASP A 557 11.25 24.15 -31.70
N PRO A 558 10.50 24.03 -32.81
CA PRO A 558 9.09 23.62 -32.77
C PRO A 558 8.86 22.21 -32.18
N GLN A 559 9.82 21.28 -32.35
CA GLN A 559 9.67 19.92 -31.81
C GLN A 559 9.85 19.91 -30.28
N LEU A 560 10.78 20.72 -29.75
CA LEU A 560 10.91 20.91 -28.30
C LEU A 560 9.67 21.57 -27.70
N LEU A 561 9.04 22.51 -28.40
CA LEU A 561 7.78 23.11 -27.97
C LEU A 561 6.65 22.05 -27.90
N ASP A 562 6.57 21.18 -28.89
CA ASP A 562 5.54 20.13 -28.94
C ASP A 562 5.77 19.10 -27.84
N MET A 563 7.01 18.70 -27.57
CA MET A 563 7.35 17.84 -26.42
C MET A 563 7.02 18.52 -25.09
N LEU A 564 7.31 19.82 -24.93
CA LEU A 564 6.98 20.58 -23.73
C LEU A 564 5.46 20.67 -23.52
N PHE A 565 4.70 20.86 -24.60
CA PHE A 565 3.24 20.84 -24.56
C PHE A 565 2.69 19.47 -24.14
N ALA A 566 3.23 18.39 -24.71
CA ALA A 566 2.84 17.03 -24.36
C ALA A 566 3.15 16.71 -22.87
N LEU A 567 4.34 17.10 -22.38
CA LEU A 567 4.74 16.96 -20.99
C LEU A 567 3.80 17.76 -20.07
N THR A 568 3.53 19.03 -20.37
CA THR A 568 2.63 19.88 -19.58
C THR A 568 1.20 19.31 -19.53
N LYS A 569 0.69 18.81 -20.66
CA LYS A 569 -0.61 18.15 -20.72
C LYS A 569 -0.66 16.91 -19.85
N ALA A 570 0.36 16.05 -19.92
CA ALA A 570 0.45 14.83 -19.12
C ALA A 570 0.57 15.14 -17.62
N ASP A 571 1.42 16.11 -17.25
CA ASP A 571 1.61 16.57 -15.88
C ASP A 571 0.29 17.07 -15.28
N MET A 572 -0.35 18.04 -15.92
CA MET A 572 -1.62 18.61 -15.46
C MET A 572 -2.78 17.60 -15.45
N SER A 573 -2.75 16.57 -16.30
CA SER A 573 -3.76 15.50 -16.34
C SER A 573 -3.55 14.43 -15.27
N SER A 574 -2.35 14.35 -14.68
CA SER A 574 -1.93 13.28 -13.76
C SER A 574 -1.92 13.71 -12.29
N LEU A 575 -2.56 14.82 -11.92
CA LEU A 575 -2.64 15.32 -10.55
C LEU A 575 -3.45 14.42 -9.59
N GLY A 576 -4.11 13.42 -10.10
CA GLY A 576 -4.95 12.45 -9.40
C GLY A 576 -6.43 12.73 -9.60
N ALA A 577 -7.14 11.75 -10.18
CA ALA A 577 -8.61 11.74 -10.25
C ALA A 577 -9.17 11.15 -8.96
N THR A 578 -10.33 11.64 -8.49
CA THR A 578 -11.15 10.93 -7.52
C THR A 578 -11.68 9.63 -8.15
N ALA A 579 -11.86 8.60 -7.35
CA ALA A 579 -12.49 7.37 -7.81
C ALA A 579 -13.84 7.70 -8.49
N GLY A 580 -14.00 7.31 -9.76
CA GLY A 580 -15.20 7.59 -10.55
C GLY A 580 -15.16 8.83 -11.44
N GLU A 581 -14.12 9.67 -11.39
CA GLU A 581 -13.95 10.79 -12.34
C GLU A 581 -13.24 10.32 -13.61
N THR A 582 -13.87 10.61 -14.75
CA THR A 582 -13.23 10.43 -16.05
C THR A 582 -12.10 11.45 -16.25
N ILE A 583 -11.07 11.08 -16.99
CA ILE A 583 -9.86 11.89 -17.30
C ILE A 583 -10.20 13.32 -17.78
N SER A 584 -11.39 13.54 -18.32
CA SER A 584 -11.85 14.85 -18.81
C SER A 584 -12.21 15.89 -17.73
N ASN A 585 -12.28 15.49 -16.47
CA ASN A 585 -12.68 16.34 -15.34
C ASN A 585 -11.59 16.50 -14.27
N THR A 586 -10.33 16.19 -14.59
CA THR A 586 -9.22 16.43 -13.64
C THR A 586 -9.11 17.93 -13.33
N VAL A 587 -8.94 18.25 -12.06
CA VAL A 587 -8.79 19.63 -11.57
C VAL A 587 -7.65 20.37 -12.30
N GLY A 588 -6.62 19.62 -12.74
CA GLY A 588 -5.45 20.17 -13.43
C GLY A 588 -5.71 20.51 -14.90
N TRP A 589 -6.21 19.59 -15.71
CA TRP A 589 -6.43 19.75 -17.16
C TRP A 589 -7.91 20.00 -17.50
N SER A 590 -8.49 21.08 -16.94
CA SER A 590 -9.86 21.49 -17.31
C SER A 590 -9.92 22.01 -18.75
N LYS A 591 -11.10 21.98 -19.37
CA LYS A 591 -11.30 22.53 -20.74
C LYS A 591 -10.79 23.96 -20.88
N TRP A 592 -10.94 24.77 -19.84
CA TRP A 592 -10.49 26.15 -19.83
C TRP A 592 -8.95 26.24 -19.81
N ARG A 593 -8.28 25.50 -18.91
CA ARG A 593 -6.81 25.46 -18.84
C ARG A 593 -6.18 24.89 -20.10
N ALA A 594 -6.74 23.80 -20.63
CA ALA A 594 -6.33 23.20 -21.90
C ALA A 594 -6.34 24.23 -23.03
N ARG A 595 -7.41 25.05 -23.11
CA ARG A 595 -7.50 26.11 -24.10
C ARG A 595 -6.40 27.17 -23.95
N LEU A 596 -6.14 27.61 -22.72
CA LEU A 596 -5.11 28.63 -22.46
C LEU A 596 -3.70 28.10 -22.78
N VAL A 597 -3.36 26.90 -22.34
CA VAL A 597 -2.05 26.26 -22.64
C VAL A 597 -1.87 26.08 -24.15
N THR A 598 -2.94 25.66 -24.87
CA THR A 598 -2.91 25.55 -26.33
C THR A 598 -2.71 26.91 -27.01
N GLN A 599 -3.34 27.98 -26.51
CA GLN A 599 -3.13 29.33 -27.01
C GLN A 599 -1.67 29.80 -26.82
N MET A 600 -1.08 29.53 -25.65
CA MET A 600 0.33 29.85 -25.38
C MET A 600 1.27 29.11 -26.32
N ALA A 601 1.07 27.80 -26.53
CA ALA A 601 1.88 27.02 -27.46
C ALA A 601 1.72 27.53 -28.91
N THR A 602 0.52 27.89 -29.32
CA THR A 602 0.26 28.48 -30.65
C THR A 602 0.96 29.84 -30.80
N LEU A 603 0.88 30.69 -29.77
CA LEU A 603 1.56 31.99 -29.77
C LEU A 603 3.08 31.86 -29.90
N ALA A 604 3.69 30.90 -29.13
CA ALA A 604 5.11 30.58 -29.22
C ALA A 604 5.48 30.09 -30.63
N ARG A 605 4.69 29.19 -31.20
CA ARG A 605 4.93 28.65 -32.56
C ARG A 605 4.89 29.72 -33.62
N ASN A 606 4.00 30.70 -33.50
CA ASN A 606 3.90 31.82 -34.44
C ASN A 606 5.06 32.82 -34.33
N ALA A 607 5.83 32.77 -33.24
CA ALA A 607 7.00 33.61 -32.99
C ALA A 607 8.33 32.96 -33.39
N MET A 608 8.33 31.68 -33.78
CA MET A 608 9.46 30.92 -34.33
C MET A 608 9.59 31.15 -35.83
#